data_f7dcbf1731bb7220b7fd67aad2d56a1d
#
_entry.id   f7dcbf1731bb7220b7fd67aad2d56a1d
#
_cell.length_a   1.000
_cell.length_b   1.000
_cell.length_c   1.000
_cell.angle_alpha   90.00
_cell.angle_beta   90.00
_cell.angle_gamma   90.00
#
_symmetry.space_group_name_H-M   'P 1'
#
loop_
_entity.id
_entity.type
_entity.pdbx_description
1 polymer ?
#
loop_
_entity_poly.entity_id
_entity_poly.type
_entity_poly.pdbx_seq_one_letter_code
_entity_poly.pdbx_strand_id
1 'polypeptide(L)'
;MNTILKDFLNSEIFPQMKKLGFRKCGGYFYRQNEHFAYTIHIEKPACAVYQDEFIIGAGIFSFDIADIMGYNSDRRIIKDLHWDHYSLIHKDIINLGEEGSISIGDYEICTLGRHIRKALENLNEFFKSIEDIDTFLELLLENGCGRQRFFSNMVVRYALLTRRWEYAEELISKEKERREDWDFPSLLVEKYKELCEGDTGHRAFEVSWDKSLLRNRAMTQGIKILTKEWDDFILKYTRTDRLYQENQDWIFNNIPDNIEGQLDYNDDSWDFIQAYYIRSGLVAAVSGRIKTILEESSVSKDEYVLIPIRIKETEKPYYLLFIHSIGHSEIDFTASLYDTHRKFSSVSEFREDPDSHSIAYPVIPQKYAGRDLIYIENGKETYMSARLIKAFREANIKGISFSAIGTLRFSKH
;
A
#
# COMPACT_ATOMS: atom_id res chain seq x y z
N MET A 1 13.72 16.00 -23.34
CA MET A 1 15.04 16.18 -22.68
C MET A 1 16.00 16.70 -23.71
N ASN A 2 16.69 17.81 -23.40
CA ASN A 2 17.66 18.44 -24.30
C ASN A 2 18.79 17.44 -24.66
N THR A 3 19.35 17.53 -25.89
CA THR A 3 20.41 16.65 -26.34
C THR A 3 21.65 16.75 -25.44
N ILE A 4 22.00 17.97 -25.01
CA ILE A 4 23.16 18.25 -24.13
C ILE A 4 23.00 17.52 -22.79
N LEU A 5 21.84 17.63 -22.14
CA LEU A 5 21.58 16.93 -20.88
C LEU A 5 21.63 15.41 -21.08
N LYS A 6 21.04 14.91 -22.15
CA LYS A 6 21.05 13.47 -22.44
C LYS A 6 22.50 12.94 -22.67
N ASP A 7 23.31 13.68 -23.40
CA ASP A 7 24.71 13.29 -23.68
C ASP A 7 25.52 13.34 -22.39
N PHE A 8 25.36 14.37 -21.56
CA PHE A 8 26.01 14.48 -20.25
C PHE A 8 25.65 13.32 -19.33
N LEU A 9 24.34 13.01 -19.20
CA LEU A 9 23.89 11.89 -18.37
C LEU A 9 24.44 10.55 -18.86
N ASN A 10 24.47 10.33 -20.17
CA ASN A 10 24.97 9.10 -20.76
C ASN A 10 26.49 8.94 -20.60
N SER A 11 27.28 10.03 -20.70
CA SER A 11 28.74 9.97 -20.62
C SER A 11 29.25 9.96 -19.18
N GLU A 12 28.65 10.76 -18.30
CA GLU A 12 29.21 11.03 -16.98
C GLU A 12 28.46 10.30 -15.82
N ILE A 13 27.15 10.21 -15.90
CA ILE A 13 26.34 9.77 -14.76
C ILE A 13 25.98 8.27 -14.84
N PHE A 14 25.43 7.82 -15.97
CA PHE A 14 24.95 6.44 -16.07
C PHE A 14 26.06 5.38 -15.94
N PRO A 15 27.28 5.58 -16.48
CA PRO A 15 28.36 4.65 -16.23
C PRO A 15 28.75 4.53 -14.76
N GLN A 16 28.77 5.66 -14.04
CA GLN A 16 29.05 5.68 -12.60
C GLN A 16 27.98 4.96 -11.79
N MET A 17 26.70 5.20 -12.09
CA MET A 17 25.59 4.51 -11.45
C MET A 17 25.68 2.99 -11.61
N LYS A 18 25.99 2.53 -12.84
CA LYS A 18 26.22 1.11 -13.11
C LYS A 18 27.39 0.54 -12.32
N LYS A 19 28.51 1.28 -12.24
CA LYS A 19 29.69 0.90 -11.43
C LYS A 19 29.35 0.77 -9.95
N LEU A 20 28.47 1.63 -9.42
CA LEU A 20 27.99 1.58 -8.04
C LEU A 20 26.90 0.52 -7.80
N GLY A 21 26.58 -0.30 -8.79
CA GLY A 21 25.65 -1.41 -8.68
C GLY A 21 24.17 -1.04 -8.83
N PHE A 22 23.88 0.19 -9.27
CA PHE A 22 22.50 0.61 -9.54
C PHE A 22 21.99 0.12 -10.89
N ARG A 23 20.73 -0.26 -10.92
CA ARG A 23 19.99 -0.62 -12.14
C ARG A 23 19.10 0.55 -12.56
N LYS A 24 19.01 0.82 -13.85
CA LYS A 24 18.17 1.88 -14.40
C LYS A 24 16.74 1.37 -14.64
N CYS A 25 15.76 2.17 -14.25
CA CYS A 25 14.36 1.96 -14.57
C CYS A 25 13.66 3.31 -14.84
N GLY A 26 13.33 3.61 -16.09
CA GLY A 26 12.79 4.92 -16.46
C GLY A 26 13.74 6.07 -16.12
N GLY A 27 13.26 7.03 -15.35
CA GLY A 27 14.03 8.16 -14.81
C GLY A 27 14.78 7.88 -13.51
N TYR A 28 14.67 6.65 -12.97
CA TYR A 28 15.22 6.26 -11.68
C TYR A 28 16.36 5.27 -11.82
N PHE A 29 17.23 5.29 -10.84
CA PHE A 29 18.22 4.25 -10.58
C PHE A 29 17.93 3.65 -9.22
N TYR A 30 18.06 2.34 -9.10
CA TYR A 30 17.80 1.64 -7.85
C TYR A 30 18.80 0.54 -7.58
N ARG A 31 19.05 0.31 -6.31
CA ARG A 31 19.73 -0.85 -5.76
C ARG A 31 18.97 -1.30 -4.53
N GLN A 32 18.88 -2.59 -4.27
CA GLN A 32 18.17 -3.13 -3.13
C GLN A 32 18.97 -4.20 -2.42
N ASN A 33 18.69 -4.36 -1.13
CA ASN A 33 19.05 -5.51 -0.33
C ASN A 33 17.79 -6.15 0.25
N GLU A 34 17.91 -6.93 1.31
CA GLU A 34 16.79 -7.59 1.98
C GLU A 34 15.84 -6.61 2.66
N HIS A 35 16.35 -5.54 3.25
CA HIS A 35 15.62 -4.59 4.08
C HIS A 35 15.27 -3.28 3.38
N PHE A 36 16.06 -2.88 2.38
CA PHE A 36 15.96 -1.55 1.79
C PHE A 36 16.02 -1.54 0.27
N ALA A 37 15.38 -0.54 -0.29
CA ALA A 37 15.68 -0.07 -1.63
C ALA A 37 16.24 1.35 -1.58
N TYR A 38 17.40 1.52 -2.19
CA TYR A 38 18.07 2.79 -2.37
C TYR A 38 17.78 3.30 -3.77
N THR A 39 17.31 4.53 -3.87
CA THR A 39 16.92 5.12 -5.14
C THR A 39 17.67 6.41 -5.39
N ILE A 40 17.95 6.65 -6.65
CA ILE A 40 18.45 7.93 -7.15
C ILE A 40 17.60 8.30 -8.34
N HIS A 41 17.03 9.48 -8.33
CA HIS A 41 16.24 9.99 -9.43
C HIS A 41 16.90 11.24 -10.03
N ILE A 42 16.73 11.40 -11.34
CA ILE A 42 17.18 12.55 -12.07
C ILE A 42 15.99 13.08 -12.83
N GLU A 43 15.55 14.25 -12.46
CA GLU A 43 14.35 14.85 -13.01
C GLU A 43 14.56 16.30 -13.42
N LYS A 44 13.69 16.80 -14.27
CA LYS A 44 13.63 18.19 -14.61
C LYS A 44 12.80 18.92 -13.57
N PRO A 45 13.30 20.06 -12.99
CA PRO A 45 12.51 20.85 -12.08
C PRO A 45 11.18 21.29 -12.73
N ALA A 46 10.10 21.33 -11.97
CA ALA A 46 8.78 21.75 -12.48
C ALA A 46 8.81 23.22 -12.94
N CYS A 47 9.65 24.04 -12.32
CA CYS A 47 9.86 25.47 -12.62
C CYS A 47 11.14 25.74 -13.42
N ALA A 48 11.71 24.74 -14.10
CA ALA A 48 12.95 24.90 -14.84
C ALA A 48 12.85 26.03 -15.88
N VAL A 49 13.70 27.04 -15.72
CA VAL A 49 13.81 28.17 -16.65
C VAL A 49 14.57 27.76 -17.90
N TYR A 50 15.60 26.92 -17.74
CA TYR A 50 16.43 26.44 -18.82
C TYR A 50 16.17 24.97 -19.16
N GLN A 51 16.40 24.60 -20.40
CA GLN A 51 16.12 23.23 -20.86
C GLN A 51 17.14 22.18 -20.39
N ASP A 52 18.28 22.60 -19.89
CA ASP A 52 19.40 21.81 -19.40
C ASP A 52 19.47 21.71 -17.87
N GLU A 53 18.48 22.25 -17.19
CA GLU A 53 18.36 22.11 -15.73
C GLU A 53 17.87 20.71 -15.33
N PHE A 54 18.45 20.21 -14.25
CA PHE A 54 18.04 18.95 -13.65
C PHE A 54 18.31 18.93 -12.14
N ILE A 55 17.62 18.02 -11.44
CA ILE A 55 17.79 17.74 -10.03
C ILE A 55 18.22 16.29 -9.88
N ILE A 56 19.12 16.03 -8.93
CA ILE A 56 19.46 14.68 -8.53
C ILE A 56 19.01 14.50 -7.08
N GLY A 57 17.98 13.71 -6.86
CA GLY A 57 17.51 13.34 -5.55
C GLY A 57 17.84 11.89 -5.22
N ALA A 58 17.87 11.57 -3.93
CA ALA A 58 18.07 10.23 -3.43
C ALA A 58 17.04 9.90 -2.37
N GLY A 59 16.64 8.64 -2.30
CA GLY A 59 15.69 8.16 -1.32
C GLY A 59 16.00 6.78 -0.79
N ILE A 60 15.52 6.48 0.42
CA ILE A 60 15.58 5.17 1.04
C ILE A 60 14.17 4.73 1.39
N PHE A 61 13.80 3.56 0.90
CA PHE A 61 12.56 2.89 1.23
C PHE A 61 12.86 1.65 2.08
N SER A 62 12.13 1.48 3.18
CA SER A 62 12.24 0.29 4.02
C SER A 62 11.14 -0.71 3.71
N PHE A 63 11.53 -1.92 3.31
CA PHE A 63 10.61 -3.04 3.12
C PHE A 63 10.01 -3.49 4.45
N ASP A 64 10.79 -3.45 5.54
CA ASP A 64 10.34 -3.90 6.85
C ASP A 64 9.20 -3.00 7.38
N ILE A 65 9.34 -1.69 7.22
CA ILE A 65 8.28 -0.74 7.60
C ILE A 65 7.06 -0.92 6.68
N ALA A 66 7.28 -1.07 5.38
CA ALA A 66 6.20 -1.26 4.42
C ALA A 66 5.42 -2.56 4.69
N ASP A 67 6.11 -3.66 5.01
CA ASP A 67 5.48 -4.95 5.36
C ASP A 67 4.58 -4.82 6.58
N ILE A 68 5.08 -4.18 7.64
CA ILE A 68 4.31 -3.96 8.87
C ILE A 68 3.09 -3.08 8.63
N MET A 69 3.23 -2.07 7.80
CA MET A 69 2.16 -1.11 7.48
C MET A 69 1.17 -1.62 6.42
N GLY A 70 1.34 -2.87 5.95
CA GLY A 70 0.45 -3.45 4.94
C GLY A 70 0.62 -2.89 3.54
N TYR A 71 1.69 -2.11 3.28
CA TYR A 71 2.04 -1.74 1.91
C TYR A 71 2.62 -2.96 1.20
N ASN A 72 2.27 -3.12 -0.08
CA ASN A 72 2.86 -4.21 -0.85
C ASN A 72 4.37 -4.02 -0.96
N SER A 73 5.10 -4.87 -0.28
CA SER A 73 6.54 -4.94 -0.28
C SER A 73 7.07 -6.00 -1.25
N ASP A 74 6.31 -6.38 -2.29
CA ASP A 74 6.85 -7.29 -3.30
C ASP A 74 8.14 -6.68 -3.88
N ARG A 75 9.25 -7.17 -3.35
CA ARG A 75 10.61 -6.73 -3.67
C ARG A 75 10.96 -6.86 -5.16
N ARG A 76 10.12 -7.61 -5.91
CA ARG A 76 10.24 -7.70 -7.37
C ARG A 76 9.67 -6.48 -8.11
N ILE A 77 8.84 -5.68 -7.45
CA ILE A 77 8.03 -4.60 -8.06
C ILE A 77 8.56 -3.21 -7.65
N ILE A 78 9.83 -3.10 -7.33
CA ILE A 78 10.49 -1.82 -6.99
C ILE A 78 10.27 -0.74 -8.06
N LYS A 79 10.05 -1.16 -9.29
CA LYS A 79 9.81 -0.25 -10.42
C LYS A 79 8.56 0.60 -10.31
N ASP A 80 7.59 0.24 -9.44
CA ASP A 80 6.26 0.81 -9.38
C ASP A 80 6.01 1.76 -8.24
N LEU A 81 6.86 1.72 -7.24
CA LEU A 81 6.76 2.65 -6.16
C LEU A 81 7.27 4.00 -6.70
N HIS A 82 6.41 4.99 -6.71
CA HIS A 82 6.81 6.38 -6.83
C HIS A 82 7.62 6.72 -5.59
N TRP A 83 8.90 6.41 -5.64
CA TRP A 83 9.86 6.46 -4.54
C TRP A 83 9.89 7.80 -3.83
N ASP A 84 9.66 8.89 -4.59
CA ASP A 84 9.59 10.24 -4.05
C ASP A 84 8.46 10.41 -3.04
N HIS A 85 7.39 9.62 -3.18
CA HIS A 85 6.26 9.67 -2.27
C HIS A 85 6.40 8.76 -1.06
N TYR A 86 7.26 7.73 -1.13
CA TYR A 86 7.40 6.71 -0.08
C TYR A 86 8.81 6.60 0.50
N SER A 87 9.75 7.45 0.05
CA SER A 87 11.07 7.51 0.65
C SER A 87 11.01 8.18 2.02
N LEU A 88 11.40 7.43 3.05
CA LEU A 88 11.46 7.91 4.42
C LEU A 88 12.59 8.93 4.64
N ILE A 89 13.65 8.84 3.83
CA ILE A 89 14.71 9.82 3.76
C ILE A 89 14.83 10.30 2.33
N HIS A 90 14.72 11.61 2.15
CA HIS A 90 14.93 12.28 0.88
C HIS A 90 16.08 13.28 1.06
N LYS A 91 17.12 13.14 0.25
CA LYS A 91 18.26 14.08 0.21
C LYS A 91 18.46 14.57 -1.21
N ASP A 92 18.47 15.86 -1.37
CA ASP A 92 19.03 16.47 -2.58
C ASP A 92 20.54 16.26 -2.56
N ILE A 93 21.06 15.55 -3.56
CA ILE A 93 22.46 15.09 -3.54
C ILE A 93 23.44 16.23 -3.78
N ILE A 94 23.00 17.27 -4.47
CA ILE A 94 23.86 18.39 -4.85
C ILE A 94 23.07 19.69 -4.72
N ASN A 95 23.45 20.51 -3.75
CA ASN A 95 23.09 21.92 -3.67
C ASN A 95 24.16 22.75 -4.36
N LEU A 96 24.10 22.85 -5.67
CA LEU A 96 25.03 23.69 -6.44
C LEU A 96 24.42 25.03 -6.91
N GLY A 97 23.17 25.32 -6.51
CA GLY A 97 22.50 26.58 -6.85
C GLY A 97 21.50 27.01 -5.77
N GLU A 98 21.05 28.25 -5.82
CA GLU A 98 20.10 28.84 -4.87
C GLU A 98 18.73 28.10 -4.84
N GLU A 99 18.39 27.36 -5.89
CA GLU A 99 17.12 26.64 -6.04
C GLU A 99 17.25 25.11 -6.06
N GLY A 100 18.43 24.54 -5.75
CA GLY A 100 18.66 23.10 -5.74
C GLY A 100 18.68 22.44 -7.13
N SER A 101 18.56 23.19 -8.23
CA SER A 101 18.72 22.69 -9.60
C SER A 101 20.13 22.91 -10.13
N ILE A 102 20.53 22.07 -11.08
CA ILE A 102 21.82 22.13 -11.74
C ILE A 102 21.57 22.48 -13.21
N SER A 103 22.15 23.59 -13.68
CA SER A 103 22.20 23.93 -15.11
C SER A 103 23.57 23.54 -15.67
N ILE A 104 23.57 22.76 -16.76
CA ILE A 104 24.82 22.34 -17.40
C ILE A 104 25.56 23.54 -18.01
N GLY A 105 24.82 24.53 -18.49
CA GLY A 105 25.41 25.74 -19.13
C GLY A 105 26.28 26.58 -18.20
N ASP A 106 26.07 26.45 -16.88
CA ASP A 106 26.77 27.23 -15.85
C ASP A 106 28.14 26.61 -15.48
N TYR A 107 28.45 25.42 -15.97
CA TYR A 107 29.63 24.67 -15.57
C TYR A 107 30.41 24.10 -16.75
N GLU A 108 31.73 23.98 -16.58
CA GLU A 108 32.51 23.12 -17.42
C GLU A 108 32.09 21.66 -17.22
N ILE A 109 31.69 20.98 -18.30
CA ILE A 109 31.09 19.62 -18.26
C ILE A 109 31.95 18.61 -17.48
N CYS A 110 33.29 18.64 -17.70
CA CYS A 110 34.23 17.73 -17.01
C CYS A 110 34.30 18.00 -15.51
N THR A 111 34.20 19.26 -15.10
CA THR A 111 34.22 19.68 -13.69
C THR A 111 32.90 19.31 -13.00
N LEU A 112 31.77 19.58 -13.64
CA LEU A 112 30.47 19.15 -13.16
C LEU A 112 30.37 17.63 -13.02
N GLY A 113 30.79 16.89 -14.04
CA GLY A 113 30.82 15.42 -14.02
C GLY A 113 31.66 14.86 -12.87
N ARG A 114 32.80 15.48 -12.56
CA ARG A 114 33.66 15.09 -11.42
C ARG A 114 32.96 15.32 -10.08
N HIS A 115 32.33 16.47 -9.90
CA HIS A 115 31.59 16.80 -8.66
C HIS A 115 30.43 15.85 -8.42
N ILE A 116 29.64 15.57 -9.47
CA ILE A 116 28.52 14.65 -9.36
C ILE A 116 28.99 13.22 -9.05
N ARG A 117 30.04 12.73 -9.72
CA ARG A 117 30.59 11.39 -9.44
C ARG A 117 31.06 11.26 -7.99
N LYS A 118 31.76 12.28 -7.45
CA LYS A 118 32.17 12.30 -6.04
C LYS A 118 30.96 12.31 -5.09
N ALA A 119 29.93 13.10 -5.40
CA ALA A 119 28.69 13.12 -4.60
C ALA A 119 27.98 11.76 -4.62
N LEU A 120 27.92 11.09 -5.76
CA LEU A 120 27.36 9.74 -5.90
C LEU A 120 28.18 8.68 -5.13
N GLU A 121 29.50 8.80 -5.08
CA GLU A 121 30.37 7.95 -4.28
C GLU A 121 30.11 8.15 -2.79
N ASN A 122 30.03 9.38 -2.33
CA ASN A 122 29.71 9.70 -0.94
C ASN A 122 28.32 9.18 -0.54
N LEU A 123 27.34 9.35 -1.41
CA LEU A 123 25.99 8.82 -1.22
C LEU A 123 26.00 7.29 -1.15
N ASN A 124 26.80 6.66 -2.00
CA ASN A 124 26.91 5.20 -1.97
C ASN A 124 27.52 4.68 -0.65
N GLU A 125 28.52 5.36 -0.08
CA GLU A 125 29.05 5.02 1.24
C GLU A 125 28.01 5.27 2.34
N PHE A 126 27.25 6.36 2.26
CA PHE A 126 26.11 6.58 3.15
C PHE A 126 25.06 5.46 3.06
N PHE A 127 24.69 5.00 1.86
CA PHE A 127 23.78 3.87 1.70
C PHE A 127 24.33 2.56 2.26
N LYS A 128 25.67 2.36 2.18
CA LYS A 128 26.31 1.18 2.76
C LYS A 128 26.37 1.21 4.28
N SER A 129 26.33 2.38 4.91
CA SER A 129 26.29 2.49 6.36
C SER A 129 24.95 2.11 6.97
N ILE A 130 23.92 1.94 6.13
CA ILE A 130 22.57 1.54 6.56
C ILE A 130 22.40 0.05 6.23
N GLU A 131 22.81 -0.80 7.15
CA GLU A 131 22.83 -2.25 6.94
C GLU A 131 21.54 -2.91 7.42
N ASP A 132 20.93 -2.38 8.46
CA ASP A 132 19.76 -2.94 9.13
C ASP A 132 18.72 -1.87 9.52
N ILE A 133 17.60 -2.34 10.02
CA ILE A 133 16.49 -1.49 10.41
C ILE A 133 16.81 -0.61 11.62
N ASP A 134 17.67 -1.06 12.54
CA ASP A 134 17.99 -0.32 13.75
C ASP A 134 18.85 0.91 13.40
N THR A 135 19.90 0.73 12.60
CA THR A 135 20.70 1.85 12.06
C THR A 135 19.84 2.83 11.28
N PHE A 136 18.85 2.32 10.51
CA PHE A 136 17.95 3.17 9.77
C PHE A 136 17.02 3.99 10.68
N LEU A 137 16.51 3.39 11.74
CA LEU A 137 15.66 4.08 12.71
C LEU A 137 16.45 5.17 13.47
N GLU A 138 17.69 4.90 13.88
CA GLU A 138 18.57 5.91 14.47
C GLU A 138 18.77 7.10 13.54
N LEU A 139 18.99 6.83 12.26
CA LEU A 139 19.13 7.88 11.24
C LEU A 139 17.85 8.73 11.09
N LEU A 140 16.67 8.12 11.22
CA LEU A 140 15.40 8.85 11.20
C LEU A 140 15.22 9.73 12.44
N LEU A 141 15.68 9.29 13.61
CA LEU A 141 15.69 10.12 14.82
C LEU A 141 16.56 11.36 14.67
N GLU A 142 17.71 11.24 13.99
CA GLU A 142 18.63 12.36 13.79
C GLU A 142 18.15 13.33 12.71
N ASN A 143 17.67 12.81 11.59
CA ASN A 143 17.38 13.61 10.40
C ASN A 143 15.88 13.93 10.18
N GLY A 144 14.99 13.26 10.92
CA GLY A 144 13.54 13.33 10.73
C GLY A 144 13.01 12.39 9.65
N CYS A 145 11.71 12.19 9.67
CA CYS A 145 11.00 11.29 8.75
C CYS A 145 10.46 12.08 7.55
N GLY A 146 11.29 12.33 6.54
CA GLY A 146 10.85 12.94 5.28
C GLY A 146 10.06 14.26 5.41
N ARG A 147 9.52 14.77 4.30
CA ARG A 147 8.79 16.05 4.29
C ARG A 147 7.31 15.96 4.68
N GLN A 148 6.70 14.78 4.57
CA GLN A 148 5.26 14.60 4.78
C GLN A 148 4.96 14.02 6.17
N ARG A 149 3.96 14.56 6.86
CA ARG A 149 3.46 14.08 8.17
C ARG A 149 3.14 12.58 8.17
N PHE A 150 2.66 12.08 7.06
CA PHE A 150 2.33 10.68 6.86
C PHE A 150 3.51 9.75 7.18
N PHE A 151 4.75 10.12 6.83
CA PHE A 151 5.92 9.29 7.10
C PHE A 151 6.24 9.20 8.58
N SER A 152 6.15 10.30 9.32
CA SER A 152 6.34 10.29 10.77
C SER A 152 5.33 9.37 11.45
N ASN A 153 4.05 9.47 11.06
CA ASN A 153 3.01 8.58 11.58
C ASN A 153 3.30 7.11 11.26
N MET A 154 3.76 6.82 10.06
CA MET A 154 4.09 5.46 9.62
C MET A 154 5.23 4.87 10.45
N VAL A 155 6.30 5.62 10.68
CA VAL A 155 7.45 5.15 11.47
C VAL A 155 7.09 5.00 12.94
N VAL A 156 6.32 5.93 13.53
CA VAL A 156 5.84 5.79 14.91
C VAL A 156 4.97 4.54 15.06
N ARG A 157 4.02 4.30 14.15
CA ARG A 157 3.20 3.08 14.19
C ARG A 157 4.05 1.81 14.03
N TYR A 158 5.03 1.82 13.14
CA TYR A 158 5.97 0.72 12.99
C TYR A 158 6.69 0.44 14.33
N ALA A 159 7.23 1.47 14.97
CA ALA A 159 7.93 1.33 16.24
C ALA A 159 7.01 0.78 17.34
N LEU A 160 5.78 1.29 17.44
CA LEU A 160 4.79 0.80 18.41
C LEU A 160 4.41 -0.67 18.13
N LEU A 161 4.15 -1.04 16.88
CA LEU A 161 3.78 -2.41 16.51
C LEU A 161 4.92 -3.41 16.68
N THR A 162 6.18 -2.95 16.61
CA THR A 162 7.37 -3.77 16.86
C THR A 162 7.87 -3.70 18.32
N ARG A 163 7.07 -3.09 19.22
CA ARG A 163 7.34 -2.94 20.67
C ARG A 163 8.60 -2.11 21.00
N ARG A 164 8.96 -1.17 20.14
CA ARG A 164 10.05 -0.21 20.32
C ARG A 164 9.51 1.05 20.98
N TRP A 165 8.98 0.91 22.21
CA TRP A 165 8.22 1.97 22.90
C TRP A 165 9.05 3.24 23.12
N GLU A 166 10.24 3.10 23.67
CA GLU A 166 11.16 4.21 23.96
C GLU A 166 11.52 4.97 22.69
N TYR A 167 11.82 4.25 21.61
CA TYR A 167 12.08 4.84 20.30
C TYR A 167 10.86 5.62 19.76
N ALA A 168 9.66 5.06 19.90
CA ALA A 168 8.45 5.73 19.44
C ALA A 168 8.21 7.05 20.20
N GLU A 169 8.37 7.06 21.50
CA GLU A 169 8.23 8.25 22.36
C GLU A 169 9.29 9.31 22.03
N GLU A 170 10.54 8.92 21.83
CA GLU A 170 11.61 9.83 21.42
C GLU A 170 11.35 10.42 20.01
N LEU A 171 10.92 9.59 19.06
CA LEU A 171 10.57 10.06 17.70
C LEU A 171 9.42 11.04 17.74
N ILE A 172 8.37 10.77 18.51
CA ILE A 172 7.23 11.68 18.70
C ILE A 172 7.71 13.04 19.23
N SER A 173 8.57 13.05 20.25
CA SER A 173 9.12 14.28 20.81
C SER A 173 9.90 15.08 19.77
N LYS A 174 10.84 14.43 19.09
CA LYS A 174 11.70 15.06 18.08
C LYS A 174 10.92 15.58 16.86
N GLU A 175 9.94 14.82 16.38
CA GLU A 175 9.12 15.27 15.26
C GLU A 175 8.22 16.44 15.64
N LYS A 176 7.71 16.50 16.87
CA LYS A 176 6.96 17.64 17.39
C LYS A 176 7.81 18.91 17.51
N GLU A 177 9.07 18.79 17.93
CA GLU A 177 10.02 19.90 17.93
C GLU A 177 10.35 20.43 16.53
N ARG A 178 10.41 19.53 15.53
CA ARG A 178 10.70 19.88 14.14
C ARG A 178 9.51 20.52 13.42
N ARG A 179 8.29 20.20 13.88
CA ARG A 179 7.03 20.57 13.22
C ARG A 179 5.98 20.94 14.26
N GLU A 180 5.80 22.21 14.53
CA GLU A 180 4.83 22.71 15.52
C GLU A 180 3.39 22.24 15.27
N ASP A 181 3.04 21.95 14.02
CA ASP A 181 1.71 21.55 13.60
C ASP A 181 1.51 20.04 13.52
N TRP A 182 2.52 19.23 13.91
CA TRP A 182 2.44 17.78 13.95
C TRP A 182 2.36 17.27 15.40
N ASP A 183 1.47 16.36 15.62
CA ASP A 183 1.33 15.65 16.89
C ASP A 183 0.89 14.20 16.63
N PHE A 184 1.42 13.28 17.44
CA PHE A 184 0.93 11.92 17.47
C PHE A 184 0.19 11.69 18.78
N PRO A 185 -1.11 11.28 18.73
CA PRO A 185 -1.93 11.26 19.93
C PRO A 185 -1.40 10.30 21.00
N SER A 186 -1.23 10.76 22.22
CA SER A 186 -0.87 9.92 23.36
C SER A 186 -1.86 8.75 23.54
N LEU A 187 -3.16 9.01 23.28
CA LEU A 187 -4.18 7.97 23.31
C LEU A 187 -3.90 6.85 22.32
N LEU A 188 -3.43 7.17 21.11
CA LEU A 188 -3.05 6.15 20.13
C LEU A 188 -1.85 5.34 20.61
N VAL A 189 -0.86 5.97 21.24
CA VAL A 189 0.30 5.26 21.82
C VAL A 189 -0.18 4.21 22.81
N GLU A 190 -1.03 4.57 23.76
CA GLU A 190 -1.58 3.63 24.75
C GLU A 190 -2.39 2.51 24.10
N LYS A 191 -3.21 2.84 23.10
CA LYS A 191 -3.98 1.84 22.35
C LYS A 191 -3.10 0.86 21.57
N TYR A 192 -2.00 1.31 20.98
CA TYR A 192 -1.03 0.43 20.33
C TYR A 192 -0.30 -0.46 21.35
N LYS A 193 0.02 0.06 22.55
CA LYS A 193 0.58 -0.73 23.64
C LYS A 193 -0.39 -1.83 24.07
N GLU A 194 -1.65 -1.49 24.38
CA GLU A 194 -2.72 -2.45 24.69
C GLU A 194 -2.88 -3.51 23.58
N LEU A 195 -2.80 -3.08 22.33
CA LEU A 195 -2.88 -3.93 21.15
C LEU A 195 -1.78 -4.98 21.08
N CYS A 196 -0.56 -4.62 21.47
CA CYS A 196 0.60 -5.48 21.39
C CYS A 196 0.81 -6.36 22.64
N GLU A 197 0.35 -5.90 23.82
CA GLU A 197 0.47 -6.61 25.09
C GLU A 197 -0.66 -7.58 25.34
N GLY A 198 -1.85 -7.28 24.83
CA GLY A 198 -3.02 -8.15 24.99
C GLY A 198 -2.84 -9.48 24.24
N ASP A 199 -3.20 -10.59 24.90
CA ASP A 199 -3.47 -11.84 24.20
C ASP A 199 -4.71 -11.61 23.31
N THR A 200 -4.43 -11.21 22.12
CA THR A 200 -5.45 -10.68 21.22
C THR A 200 -6.12 -11.75 20.42
N GLY A 201 -6.21 -12.96 20.90
CA GLY A 201 -7.03 -14.01 20.32
C GLY A 201 -6.98 -14.03 18.78
N HIS A 202 -8.06 -14.39 18.16
CA HIS A 202 -8.19 -14.44 16.72
C HIS A 202 -7.99 -13.07 16.06
N ARG A 203 -7.16 -13.02 15.02
CA ARG A 203 -6.92 -11.84 14.19
C ARG A 203 -7.21 -12.16 12.74
N ALA A 204 -7.72 -11.19 12.00
CA ALA A 204 -7.76 -11.24 10.56
C ALA A 204 -6.89 -10.13 9.96
N PHE A 205 -6.46 -10.33 8.73
CA PHE A 205 -5.50 -9.47 8.04
C PHE A 205 -6.20 -8.74 6.92
N GLU A 206 -6.02 -7.43 6.87
CA GLU A 206 -6.53 -6.62 5.78
C GLU A 206 -5.94 -7.05 4.44
N VAL A 207 -6.77 -7.01 3.42
CA VAL A 207 -6.44 -7.36 2.04
C VAL A 207 -6.47 -6.11 1.19
N SER A 208 -5.43 -5.89 0.43
CA SER A 208 -5.34 -4.83 -0.56
C SER A 208 -5.03 -5.38 -1.96
N TRP A 209 -5.30 -4.56 -2.97
CA TRP A 209 -4.97 -4.92 -4.35
C TRP A 209 -3.46 -4.90 -4.56
N ASP A 210 -2.96 -5.99 -5.10
CA ASP A 210 -1.57 -6.04 -5.57
C ASP A 210 -1.40 -5.20 -6.82
N LYS A 211 -0.25 -4.55 -6.94
CA LYS A 211 0.08 -3.72 -8.09
C LYS A 211 1.16 -4.39 -8.91
N SER A 212 1.01 -4.38 -10.22
CA SER A 212 2.05 -4.84 -11.12
C SER A 212 2.56 -3.73 -12.02
N LEU A 213 3.71 -3.96 -12.62
CA LEU A 213 4.27 -3.11 -13.65
C LEU A 213 3.70 -3.44 -15.02
N LEU A 214 2.67 -2.73 -15.39
CA LEU A 214 2.23 -2.72 -16.77
C LEU A 214 2.70 -1.42 -17.41
N ARG A 215 3.61 -1.52 -18.39
CA ARG A 215 4.14 -0.38 -19.19
C ARG A 215 4.78 0.74 -18.35
N ASN A 216 5.59 0.39 -17.34
CA ASN A 216 6.26 1.34 -16.44
C ASN A 216 5.31 2.20 -15.57
N ARG A 217 4.13 1.71 -15.27
CA ARG A 217 3.19 2.33 -14.32
C ARG A 217 2.75 1.28 -13.30
N ALA A 218 2.60 1.68 -12.04
CA ALA A 218 1.97 0.85 -11.01
C ALA A 218 0.49 0.70 -11.34
N MET A 219 0.04 -0.49 -11.69
CA MET A 219 -1.32 -0.74 -12.13
C MET A 219 -1.84 -2.02 -11.50
N THR A 220 -3.08 -1.98 -11.10
CA THR A 220 -3.84 -3.16 -10.71
C THR A 220 -4.57 -3.67 -11.94
N GLN A 221 -4.56 -4.98 -12.17
CA GLN A 221 -5.38 -5.56 -13.23
C GLN A 221 -6.84 -5.35 -12.87
N GLY A 222 -7.57 -4.77 -13.79
CA GLY A 222 -9.00 -4.53 -13.66
C GLY A 222 -9.80 -5.31 -14.69
N ILE A 223 -11.09 -5.46 -14.40
CA ILE A 223 -12.08 -6.02 -15.32
C ILE A 223 -13.26 -5.07 -15.48
N LYS A 224 -13.60 -4.79 -16.71
CA LYS A 224 -14.83 -4.09 -17.06
C LYS A 224 -15.92 -5.12 -17.35
N ILE A 225 -17.03 -5.05 -16.63
CA ILE A 225 -18.20 -5.88 -16.94
C ILE A 225 -18.94 -5.28 -18.12
N LEU A 226 -19.25 -6.10 -19.11
CA LEU A 226 -19.87 -5.68 -20.39
C LEU A 226 -21.35 -5.99 -20.45
N THR A 227 -21.86 -6.82 -19.54
CA THR A 227 -23.28 -7.18 -19.47
C THR A 227 -24.14 -5.94 -19.21
N LYS A 228 -25.10 -5.69 -20.05
CA LYS A 228 -25.89 -4.44 -20.09
C LYS A 228 -26.64 -4.16 -18.78
N GLU A 229 -27.15 -5.19 -18.15
CA GLU A 229 -27.94 -5.12 -16.92
C GLU A 229 -27.08 -5.01 -15.66
N TRP A 230 -25.75 -5.07 -15.80
CA TRP A 230 -24.83 -5.06 -14.67
C TRP A 230 -24.89 -3.78 -13.84
N ASP A 231 -24.93 -2.64 -14.48
CA ASP A 231 -24.99 -1.35 -13.78
C ASP A 231 -26.27 -1.20 -12.95
N ASP A 232 -27.40 -1.66 -13.48
CA ASP A 232 -28.68 -1.68 -12.76
C ASP A 232 -28.65 -2.66 -11.59
N PHE A 233 -28.07 -3.84 -11.77
CA PHE A 233 -27.86 -4.81 -10.71
C PHE A 233 -27.03 -4.21 -9.58
N ILE A 234 -25.86 -3.65 -9.89
CA ILE A 234 -24.95 -3.05 -8.89
C ILE A 234 -25.61 -1.86 -8.19
N LEU A 235 -26.33 -1.02 -8.90
CA LEU A 235 -27.04 0.09 -8.30
C LEU A 235 -28.11 -0.38 -7.30
N LYS A 236 -28.82 -1.46 -7.60
CA LYS A 236 -29.77 -2.09 -6.69
C LYS A 236 -29.06 -2.74 -5.51
N TYR A 237 -27.98 -3.47 -5.76
CA TYR A 237 -27.18 -4.15 -4.74
C TYR A 237 -26.61 -3.15 -3.71
N THR A 238 -26.05 -2.02 -4.16
CA THR A 238 -25.43 -1.02 -3.30
C THR A 238 -26.43 -0.13 -2.54
N ARG A 239 -27.69 -0.09 -2.95
CA ARG A 239 -28.75 0.69 -2.28
C ARG A 239 -29.52 -0.11 -1.23
N THR A 240 -29.37 -1.43 -1.21
CA THR A 240 -30.03 -2.26 -0.22
C THR A 240 -29.19 -2.30 1.06
N ASP A 241 -29.60 -1.54 2.08
CA ASP A 241 -29.06 -1.59 3.47
C ASP A 241 -29.37 -2.96 4.17
N ARG A 242 -29.46 -4.02 3.41
CA ARG A 242 -29.89 -5.32 3.92
C ARG A 242 -28.74 -6.09 4.52
N LEU A 243 -28.97 -6.64 5.69
CA LEU A 243 -28.13 -7.66 6.29
C LEU A 243 -27.90 -8.81 5.30
N TYR A 244 -26.71 -9.23 5.15
CA TYR A 244 -26.26 -10.13 4.08
C TYR A 244 -26.98 -11.48 4.01
N GLN A 245 -27.48 -12.04 5.13
CA GLN A 245 -28.23 -13.31 5.12
C GLN A 245 -29.49 -13.27 4.24
N GLU A 246 -30.07 -12.09 4.06
CA GLU A 246 -31.16 -11.86 3.11
C GLU A 246 -30.67 -11.62 1.68
N ASN A 247 -29.38 -11.39 1.49
CA ASN A 247 -28.79 -10.96 0.21
C ASN A 247 -28.34 -12.11 -0.69
N GLN A 248 -28.04 -13.31 -0.18
CA GLN A 248 -27.68 -14.43 -1.04
C GLN A 248 -28.80 -14.77 -2.02
N ASP A 249 -29.99 -14.97 -1.50
CA ASP A 249 -31.16 -15.25 -2.34
C ASP A 249 -31.46 -14.09 -3.28
N TRP A 250 -31.27 -12.85 -2.80
CA TRP A 250 -31.46 -11.68 -3.63
C TRP A 250 -30.41 -11.62 -4.75
N ILE A 251 -29.12 -11.87 -4.49
CA ILE A 251 -28.07 -11.91 -5.51
C ILE A 251 -28.45 -12.94 -6.57
N PHE A 252 -28.75 -14.18 -6.20
CA PHE A 252 -29.09 -15.23 -7.15
C PHE A 252 -30.35 -14.93 -7.96
N ASN A 253 -31.32 -14.21 -7.38
CA ASN A 253 -32.57 -13.86 -8.06
C ASN A 253 -32.48 -12.61 -8.94
N ASN A 254 -31.42 -11.78 -8.80
CA ASN A 254 -31.33 -10.49 -9.50
C ASN A 254 -30.05 -10.33 -10.33
N ILE A 255 -29.06 -11.22 -10.17
CA ILE A 255 -27.83 -11.14 -10.96
C ILE A 255 -28.15 -11.42 -12.43
N PRO A 256 -27.56 -10.65 -13.37
CA PRO A 256 -27.75 -10.91 -14.78
C PRO A 256 -27.23 -12.28 -15.19
N ASP A 257 -27.93 -12.92 -16.13
CA ASP A 257 -27.46 -14.13 -16.77
C ASP A 257 -26.26 -13.83 -17.68
N ASN A 258 -25.36 -14.82 -17.82
CA ASN A 258 -24.22 -14.78 -18.76
C ASN A 258 -23.36 -13.52 -18.63
N ILE A 259 -22.82 -13.29 -17.45
CA ILE A 259 -21.94 -12.15 -17.18
C ILE A 259 -20.70 -12.25 -18.05
N GLU A 260 -20.45 -11.21 -18.84
CA GLU A 260 -19.23 -11.07 -19.64
C GLU A 260 -18.37 -9.92 -19.13
N GLY A 261 -17.05 -10.16 -19.12
CA GLY A 261 -16.05 -9.16 -18.74
C GLY A 261 -14.95 -9.01 -19.78
N GLN A 262 -14.25 -7.90 -19.69
CA GLN A 262 -13.08 -7.57 -20.50
C GLN A 262 -11.96 -7.09 -19.56
N LEU A 263 -10.76 -7.67 -19.72
CA LEU A 263 -9.58 -7.23 -18.97
C LEU A 263 -9.12 -5.85 -19.43
N ASP A 264 -8.64 -5.04 -18.49
CA ASP A 264 -7.99 -3.76 -18.81
C ASP A 264 -6.69 -3.97 -19.58
N TYR A 265 -6.00 -5.07 -19.27
CA TYR A 265 -4.76 -5.48 -19.92
C TYR A 265 -4.88 -6.94 -20.33
N ASN A 266 -4.38 -7.29 -21.50
CA ASN A 266 -4.38 -8.66 -21.99
C ASN A 266 -3.34 -9.51 -21.25
N ASP A 267 -3.58 -9.74 -19.97
CA ASP A 267 -2.79 -10.58 -19.08
C ASP A 267 -3.72 -11.38 -18.15
N ASP A 268 -3.85 -12.65 -18.42
CA ASP A 268 -4.70 -13.60 -17.68
C ASP A 268 -3.94 -14.37 -16.58
N SER A 269 -2.75 -13.89 -16.22
CA SER A 269 -1.93 -14.51 -15.16
C SER A 269 -2.38 -14.18 -13.74
N TRP A 270 -3.39 -13.35 -13.58
CA TRP A 270 -3.91 -12.87 -12.32
C TRP A 270 -4.96 -13.80 -11.73
N ASP A 271 -4.87 -14.03 -10.42
CA ASP A 271 -5.86 -14.83 -9.68
C ASP A 271 -6.95 -13.96 -9.05
N PHE A 272 -6.61 -12.71 -8.68
CA PHE A 272 -7.56 -11.68 -8.28
C PHE A 272 -7.47 -10.49 -9.22
N ILE A 273 -8.62 -10.10 -9.77
CA ILE A 273 -8.77 -9.00 -10.72
C ILE A 273 -9.80 -8.04 -10.16
N GLN A 274 -9.44 -6.77 -10.04
CA GLN A 274 -10.34 -5.75 -9.50
C GLN A 274 -11.54 -5.54 -10.44
N ALA A 275 -12.75 -5.78 -9.94
CA ALA A 275 -13.97 -5.43 -10.66
C ALA A 275 -14.31 -3.97 -10.38
N TYR A 276 -14.18 -3.12 -11.41
CA TYR A 276 -14.55 -1.72 -11.31
C TYR A 276 -16.06 -1.55 -11.13
N TYR A 277 -16.45 -0.49 -10.42
CA TYR A 277 -17.82 -0.02 -10.17
C TYR A 277 -18.55 -0.59 -8.96
N ILE A 278 -17.94 -1.45 -8.15
CA ILE A 278 -18.56 -1.87 -6.91
C ILE A 278 -17.93 -1.09 -5.76
N ARG A 279 -18.66 -0.10 -5.26
CA ARG A 279 -18.20 0.74 -4.14
C ARG A 279 -18.26 0.04 -2.78
N SER A 280 -18.93 -1.11 -2.71
CA SER A 280 -19.13 -1.86 -1.47
C SER A 280 -18.62 -3.29 -1.64
N GLY A 281 -17.61 -3.63 -0.88
CA GLY A 281 -17.04 -4.96 -0.83
C GLY A 281 -15.83 -5.19 -1.74
N LEU A 282 -15.03 -6.18 -1.38
CA LEU A 282 -14.11 -6.75 -2.33
C LEU A 282 -14.93 -7.60 -3.32
N VAL A 283 -15.43 -6.99 -4.36
CA VAL A 283 -15.90 -7.77 -5.49
C VAL A 283 -14.74 -7.88 -6.47
N ALA A 284 -14.19 -9.07 -6.52
CA ALA A 284 -13.12 -9.42 -7.43
C ALA A 284 -13.62 -10.43 -8.45
N ALA A 285 -13.11 -10.37 -9.67
CA ALA A 285 -13.11 -11.56 -10.50
C ALA A 285 -11.94 -12.43 -10.06
N VAL A 286 -12.24 -13.66 -9.63
CA VAL A 286 -11.24 -14.59 -9.10
C VAL A 286 -11.09 -15.79 -10.02
N SER A 287 -9.86 -16.30 -10.17
CA SER A 287 -9.58 -17.49 -10.99
C SER A 287 -10.19 -18.75 -10.39
N GLY A 288 -10.32 -19.79 -11.21
CA GLY A 288 -10.72 -21.14 -10.76
C GLY A 288 -9.82 -21.70 -9.64
N ARG A 289 -8.55 -21.29 -9.58
CA ARG A 289 -7.63 -21.66 -8.49
C ARG A 289 -8.11 -21.15 -7.14
N ILE A 290 -8.61 -19.92 -7.09
CA ILE A 290 -9.17 -19.34 -5.84
C ILE A 290 -10.38 -20.16 -5.38
N LYS A 291 -11.30 -20.49 -6.28
CA LYS A 291 -12.44 -21.34 -5.96
C LYS A 291 -11.96 -22.67 -5.34
N THR A 292 -10.99 -23.32 -5.96
CA THR A 292 -10.42 -24.59 -5.44
C THR A 292 -9.85 -24.41 -4.04
N ILE A 293 -9.06 -23.34 -3.80
CA ILE A 293 -8.47 -23.09 -2.48
C ILE A 293 -9.55 -22.81 -1.42
N LEU A 294 -10.59 -22.05 -1.74
CA LEU A 294 -11.69 -21.80 -0.81
C LEU A 294 -12.41 -23.10 -0.42
N GLU A 295 -12.61 -23.99 -1.38
CA GLU A 295 -13.24 -25.30 -1.17
C GLU A 295 -12.34 -26.27 -0.37
N GLU A 296 -11.07 -26.39 -0.73
CA GLU A 296 -10.07 -27.22 -0.03
C GLU A 296 -9.78 -26.71 1.39
N SER A 297 -9.78 -25.41 1.60
CA SER A 297 -9.66 -24.80 2.92
C SER A 297 -10.94 -24.88 3.74
N SER A 298 -12.02 -25.48 3.22
CA SER A 298 -13.31 -25.59 3.89
C SER A 298 -13.86 -24.25 4.39
N VAL A 299 -13.67 -23.18 3.60
CA VAL A 299 -14.27 -21.88 3.89
C VAL A 299 -15.79 -22.00 3.82
N SER A 300 -16.48 -21.49 4.83
CA SER A 300 -17.94 -21.65 4.92
C SER A 300 -18.67 -20.98 3.76
N LYS A 301 -19.66 -21.65 3.19
CA LYS A 301 -20.44 -21.14 2.05
C LYS A 301 -21.34 -19.96 2.43
N ASP A 302 -21.57 -19.73 3.71
CA ASP A 302 -22.27 -18.56 4.23
C ASP A 302 -21.36 -17.32 4.37
N GLU A 303 -20.09 -17.43 4.00
CA GLU A 303 -19.15 -16.31 3.98
C GLU A 303 -19.00 -15.67 2.61
N TYR A 304 -19.33 -16.38 1.53
CA TYR A 304 -19.13 -15.87 0.17
C TYR A 304 -20.07 -16.49 -0.88
N VAL A 305 -20.18 -15.79 -1.99
CA VAL A 305 -20.83 -16.28 -3.22
C VAL A 305 -19.86 -16.19 -4.39
N LEU A 306 -19.83 -17.22 -5.23
CA LEU A 306 -19.09 -17.25 -6.49
C LEU A 306 -20.05 -17.34 -7.66
N ILE A 307 -20.04 -16.35 -8.53
CA ILE A 307 -20.85 -16.28 -9.73
C ILE A 307 -19.95 -16.43 -10.95
N PRO A 308 -20.20 -17.41 -11.85
CA PRO A 308 -19.41 -17.57 -13.05
C PRO A 308 -19.39 -16.33 -13.92
N ILE A 309 -18.23 -15.94 -14.45
CA ILE A 309 -18.07 -14.86 -15.40
C ILE A 309 -17.23 -15.33 -16.58
N ARG A 310 -17.62 -14.98 -17.79
CA ARG A 310 -16.82 -15.18 -19.00
C ARG A 310 -15.95 -13.97 -19.27
N ILE A 311 -14.65 -14.18 -19.37
CA ILE A 311 -13.69 -13.13 -19.73
C ILE A 311 -13.28 -13.32 -21.19
N LYS A 312 -13.35 -12.24 -21.99
CA LYS A 312 -13.13 -12.32 -23.45
C LYS A 312 -11.73 -12.75 -23.83
N GLU A 313 -10.74 -12.35 -23.04
CA GLU A 313 -9.32 -12.56 -23.35
C GLU A 313 -8.78 -13.91 -22.89
N THR A 314 -9.61 -14.75 -22.25
CA THR A 314 -9.14 -16.05 -21.71
C THR A 314 -10.22 -17.10 -21.68
N GLU A 315 -9.83 -18.36 -21.86
CA GLU A 315 -10.68 -19.52 -21.65
C GLU A 315 -10.61 -20.08 -20.21
N LYS A 316 -9.79 -19.49 -19.34
CA LYS A 316 -9.71 -19.90 -17.93
C LYS A 316 -11.02 -19.56 -17.22
N PRO A 317 -11.49 -20.45 -16.31
CA PRO A 317 -12.68 -20.16 -15.53
C PRO A 317 -12.41 -19.03 -14.53
N TYR A 318 -13.28 -18.04 -14.53
CA TYR A 318 -13.32 -16.97 -13.55
C TYR A 318 -14.69 -16.86 -12.90
N TYR A 319 -14.71 -16.29 -11.70
CA TYR A 319 -15.90 -16.10 -10.88
C TYR A 319 -15.89 -14.71 -10.26
N LEU A 320 -17.01 -14.06 -10.18
CA LEU A 320 -17.18 -12.90 -9.32
C LEU A 320 -17.33 -13.39 -7.87
N LEU A 321 -16.43 -12.95 -7.01
CA LEU A 321 -16.44 -13.24 -5.59
C LEU A 321 -17.15 -12.11 -4.84
N PHE A 322 -18.25 -12.43 -4.19
CA PHE A 322 -18.94 -11.56 -3.24
C PHE A 322 -18.69 -12.08 -1.83
N ILE A 323 -18.13 -11.25 -0.96
CA ILE A 323 -17.90 -11.61 0.44
C ILE A 323 -19.03 -11.06 1.30
N HIS A 324 -19.47 -11.84 2.25
CA HIS A 324 -20.53 -11.47 3.18
C HIS A 324 -20.15 -10.28 4.05
N SER A 325 -20.92 -9.20 3.97
CA SER A 325 -20.67 -8.01 4.77
C SER A 325 -21.08 -8.18 6.22
N ILE A 326 -20.31 -7.58 7.11
CA ILE A 326 -20.68 -7.30 8.48
C ILE A 326 -21.14 -5.85 8.52
N GLY A 327 -22.33 -5.61 9.02
CA GLY A 327 -22.87 -4.26 9.11
C GLY A 327 -22.02 -3.37 10.02
N HIS A 328 -21.97 -2.10 9.70
CA HIS A 328 -21.24 -1.09 10.48
C HIS A 328 -21.74 -1.02 11.95
N SER A 329 -23.00 -1.37 12.20
CA SER A 329 -23.58 -1.44 13.54
C SER A 329 -22.98 -2.53 14.42
N GLU A 330 -22.29 -3.50 13.84
CA GLU A 330 -21.61 -4.59 14.56
C GLU A 330 -20.20 -4.19 15.04
N ILE A 331 -19.68 -3.05 14.62
CA ILE A 331 -18.36 -2.59 15.04
C ILE A 331 -18.44 -2.06 16.47
N ASP A 332 -17.55 -2.52 17.34
CA ASP A 332 -17.31 -1.89 18.62
C ASP A 332 -16.47 -0.62 18.43
N PHE A 333 -17.17 0.51 18.27
CA PHE A 333 -16.52 1.81 18.05
C PHE A 333 -15.66 2.25 19.23
N THR A 334 -15.98 1.85 20.45
CA THR A 334 -15.24 2.22 21.65
C THR A 334 -13.91 1.47 21.74
N ALA A 335 -13.91 0.20 21.36
CA ALA A 335 -12.71 -0.64 21.38
C ALA A 335 -11.85 -0.50 20.12
N SER A 336 -12.41 0.04 19.03
CA SER A 336 -11.70 0.21 17.76
C SER A 336 -10.66 1.33 17.82
N LEU A 337 -9.64 1.24 16.96
CA LEU A 337 -8.57 2.24 16.82
C LEU A 337 -8.77 3.01 15.51
N TYR A 338 -8.68 4.33 15.59
CA TYR A 338 -8.89 5.25 14.46
C TYR A 338 -7.58 5.91 14.04
N ASP A 339 -7.56 6.40 12.82
CA ASP A 339 -6.43 7.19 12.30
C ASP A 339 -6.37 8.62 12.88
N THR A 340 -7.30 8.97 13.77
CA THR A 340 -7.46 10.30 14.34
C THR A 340 -7.52 10.30 15.86
N HIS A 341 -7.44 11.52 16.44
CA HIS A 341 -7.56 11.76 17.87
C HIS A 341 -8.95 11.50 18.46
N ARG A 342 -9.99 11.39 17.61
CA ARG A 342 -11.37 11.24 18.06
C ARG A 342 -11.69 9.81 18.42
N LYS A 343 -12.45 9.65 19.49
CA LYS A 343 -13.17 8.42 19.80
C LYS A 343 -14.61 8.59 19.34
N PHE A 344 -15.12 7.56 18.72
CA PHE A 344 -16.53 7.51 18.35
C PHE A 344 -17.25 6.52 19.25
N SER A 345 -18.43 6.89 19.73
CA SER A 345 -19.25 6.04 20.58
C SER A 345 -20.34 5.32 19.80
N SER A 346 -20.59 5.73 18.57
CA SER A 346 -21.65 5.18 17.73
C SER A 346 -21.39 5.36 16.25
N VAL A 347 -22.12 4.58 15.44
CA VAL A 347 -22.15 4.71 13.97
C VAL A 347 -22.58 6.11 13.53
N SER A 348 -23.57 6.70 14.21
CA SER A 348 -24.10 8.04 13.87
C SER A 348 -23.01 9.08 14.04
N GLU A 349 -22.32 9.07 15.18
CA GLU A 349 -21.23 10.01 15.47
C GLU A 349 -20.11 9.88 14.45
N PHE A 350 -19.74 8.65 14.07
CA PHE A 350 -18.72 8.42 13.04
C PHE A 350 -19.14 8.91 11.66
N ARG A 351 -20.40 8.72 11.26
CA ARG A 351 -20.92 9.17 9.96
C ARG A 351 -21.12 10.68 9.86
N GLU A 352 -21.40 11.34 10.98
CA GLU A 352 -21.60 12.79 11.04
C GLU A 352 -20.29 13.57 11.09
N ASP A 353 -19.15 12.89 11.28
CA ASP A 353 -17.84 13.55 11.27
C ASP A 353 -17.45 13.97 9.86
N PRO A 354 -17.28 15.30 9.61
CA PRO A 354 -16.95 15.83 8.28
C PRO A 354 -15.58 15.37 7.76
N ASP A 355 -14.68 14.94 8.64
CA ASP A 355 -13.30 14.59 8.28
C ASP A 355 -13.14 13.13 7.83
N SER A 356 -14.21 12.38 7.60
CA SER A 356 -14.30 11.01 7.05
C SER A 356 -13.07 10.12 7.35
N HIS A 357 -12.86 9.83 8.63
CA HIS A 357 -11.72 9.05 9.10
C HIS A 357 -11.90 7.56 8.82
N SER A 358 -10.79 6.85 8.59
CA SER A 358 -10.80 5.39 8.51
C SER A 358 -10.62 4.76 9.89
N ILE A 359 -11.21 3.58 10.07
CA ILE A 359 -10.97 2.77 11.26
C ILE A 359 -9.72 1.95 11.00
N ALA A 360 -8.61 2.29 11.67
CA ALA A 360 -7.33 1.63 11.43
C ALA A 360 -7.33 0.17 11.93
N TYR A 361 -8.00 -0.09 13.06
CA TYR A 361 -8.11 -1.43 13.66
C TYR A 361 -9.52 -1.64 14.20
N PRO A 362 -10.46 -2.09 13.37
CA PRO A 362 -11.81 -2.36 13.83
C PRO A 362 -11.86 -3.55 14.78
N VAL A 363 -12.75 -3.46 15.76
CA VAL A 363 -13.10 -4.54 16.68
C VAL A 363 -14.54 -4.96 16.40
N ILE A 364 -14.75 -6.25 16.15
CA ILE A 364 -16.06 -6.83 15.88
C ILE A 364 -16.39 -7.95 16.87
N PRO A 365 -17.66 -8.37 16.99
CA PRO A 365 -18.07 -9.41 17.93
C PRO A 365 -17.36 -10.75 17.71
N GLN A 366 -17.10 -11.46 18.80
CA GLN A 366 -16.47 -12.78 18.82
C GLN A 366 -17.17 -13.83 17.94
N LYS A 367 -18.47 -13.68 17.71
CA LYS A 367 -19.25 -14.59 16.83
C LYS A 367 -18.71 -14.69 15.41
N TYR A 368 -17.88 -13.73 14.97
CA TYR A 368 -17.24 -13.71 13.65
C TYR A 368 -15.81 -14.27 13.64
N ALA A 369 -15.25 -14.62 14.81
CA ALA A 369 -13.85 -15.04 14.94
C ALA A 369 -13.47 -16.32 14.17
N GLY A 370 -14.44 -17.13 13.81
CA GLY A 370 -14.23 -18.35 13.02
C GLY A 370 -14.27 -18.15 11.52
N ARG A 371 -14.58 -16.95 11.03
CA ARG A 371 -14.68 -16.67 9.60
C ARG A 371 -13.31 -16.51 8.94
N ASP A 372 -13.21 -17.01 7.72
CA ASP A 372 -12.03 -16.85 6.88
C ASP A 372 -12.09 -15.61 5.99
N LEU A 373 -13.30 -15.19 5.63
CA LEU A 373 -13.56 -14.02 4.80
C LEU A 373 -14.49 -13.07 5.54
N ILE A 374 -14.05 -11.84 5.72
CA ILE A 374 -14.82 -10.80 6.39
C ILE A 374 -14.75 -9.52 5.57
N TYR A 375 -15.92 -8.94 5.30
CA TYR A 375 -16.03 -7.63 4.71
C TYR A 375 -16.84 -6.72 5.65
N ILE A 376 -16.28 -5.55 5.97
CA ILE A 376 -16.98 -4.55 6.80
C ILE A 376 -17.60 -3.51 5.87
N GLU A 377 -18.93 -3.42 5.92
CA GLU A 377 -19.69 -2.46 5.15
C GLU A 377 -19.31 -1.03 5.50
N ASN A 378 -19.27 -0.14 4.48
CA ASN A 378 -18.85 1.27 4.55
C ASN A 378 -17.39 1.54 4.92
N GLY A 379 -16.65 0.61 5.51
CA GLY A 379 -15.19 0.72 5.67
C GLY A 379 -14.43 0.44 4.39
N LYS A 380 -15.05 -0.22 3.42
CA LYS A 380 -14.44 -0.74 2.17
C LYS A 380 -13.27 -1.69 2.42
N GLU A 381 -13.21 -2.28 3.59
CA GLU A 381 -12.10 -3.10 4.03
C GLU A 381 -12.49 -4.57 4.03
N THR A 382 -11.63 -5.38 3.45
CA THR A 382 -11.75 -6.84 3.43
C THR A 382 -10.65 -7.44 4.27
N TYR A 383 -11.01 -8.44 5.05
CA TYR A 383 -10.08 -9.16 5.92
C TYR A 383 -10.12 -10.66 5.63
N MET A 384 -8.99 -11.31 5.78
CA MET A 384 -8.86 -12.74 5.63
C MET A 384 -8.16 -13.36 6.84
N SER A 385 -8.55 -14.59 7.18
CA SER A 385 -7.89 -15.33 8.25
C SER A 385 -6.44 -15.68 7.92
N ALA A 386 -5.61 -15.85 8.94
CA ALA A 386 -4.22 -16.30 8.76
C ALA A 386 -4.13 -17.64 8.03
N ARG A 387 -5.10 -18.52 8.26
CA ARG A 387 -5.19 -19.83 7.60
C ARG A 387 -5.37 -19.71 6.10
N LEU A 388 -6.32 -18.87 5.67
CA LEU A 388 -6.59 -18.64 4.25
C LEU A 388 -5.43 -17.93 3.55
N ILE A 389 -4.84 -16.92 4.20
CA ILE A 389 -3.65 -16.22 3.69
C ILE A 389 -2.48 -17.20 3.48
N LYS A 390 -2.27 -18.13 4.43
CA LYS A 390 -1.24 -19.15 4.29
C LYS A 390 -1.48 -19.99 3.04
N ALA A 391 -2.71 -20.47 2.83
CA ALA A 391 -3.06 -21.25 1.64
C ALA A 391 -2.82 -20.44 0.34
N PHE A 392 -3.18 -19.17 0.30
CA PHE A 392 -2.94 -18.30 -0.86
C PHE A 392 -1.44 -18.07 -1.13
N ARG A 393 -0.63 -17.87 -0.08
CA ARG A 393 0.82 -17.75 -0.23
C ARG A 393 1.48 -19.04 -0.73
N GLU A 394 1.12 -20.18 -0.18
CA GLU A 394 1.62 -21.49 -0.62
C GLU A 394 1.26 -21.79 -2.08
N ALA A 395 0.07 -21.37 -2.51
CA ALA A 395 -0.37 -21.46 -3.89
C ALA A 395 0.21 -20.38 -4.82
N ASN A 396 1.00 -19.42 -4.28
CA ASN A 396 1.54 -18.28 -5.03
C ASN A 396 0.45 -17.51 -5.81
N ILE A 397 -0.63 -17.16 -5.12
CA ILE A 397 -1.76 -16.40 -5.68
C ILE A 397 -1.31 -14.97 -6.00
N LYS A 398 -1.79 -14.46 -7.14
CA LYS A 398 -1.46 -13.12 -7.65
C LYS A 398 -2.68 -12.20 -7.64
N GLY A 399 -2.44 -10.90 -7.42
CA GLY A 399 -3.44 -9.85 -7.55
C GLY A 399 -3.89 -9.23 -6.23
N ILE A 400 -3.53 -9.85 -5.09
CA ILE A 400 -3.78 -9.29 -3.75
C ILE A 400 -2.54 -9.35 -2.88
N SER A 401 -2.46 -8.43 -1.93
CA SER A 401 -1.48 -8.42 -0.85
C SER A 401 -2.19 -8.39 0.51
N PHE A 402 -1.47 -8.72 1.56
CA PHE A 402 -2.00 -8.85 2.90
C PHE A 402 -1.18 -7.99 3.86
N SER A 403 -1.83 -7.36 4.83
CA SER A 403 -1.13 -6.73 5.95
C SER A 403 -0.25 -7.76 6.68
N ALA A 404 0.93 -7.34 7.11
CA ALA A 404 1.84 -8.24 7.85
C ALA A 404 1.36 -8.50 9.28
N ILE A 405 0.52 -7.62 9.82
CA ILE A 405 -0.05 -7.69 11.16
C ILE A 405 -1.57 -7.76 11.05
N GLY A 406 -2.18 -8.63 11.84
CA GLY A 406 -3.64 -8.72 11.94
C GLY A 406 -4.23 -7.38 12.36
N THR A 407 -5.03 -6.79 11.46
CA THR A 407 -5.59 -5.44 11.59
C THR A 407 -7.04 -5.46 12.10
N LEU A 408 -7.74 -6.59 11.96
CA LEU A 408 -9.08 -6.81 12.52
C LEU A 408 -8.96 -7.61 13.81
N ARG A 409 -9.74 -7.23 14.81
CA ARG A 409 -9.78 -7.89 16.09
C ARG A 409 -11.19 -8.30 16.48
N PHE A 410 -11.28 -9.26 17.40
CA PHE A 410 -12.54 -9.76 17.91
C PHE A 410 -12.66 -9.40 19.38
N SER A 411 -13.84 -8.89 19.79
CA SER A 411 -14.10 -8.60 21.18
C SER A 411 -14.02 -9.88 22.02
N LYS A 412 -13.66 -9.73 23.29
CA LYS A 412 -13.65 -10.87 24.23
C LYS A 412 -15.04 -11.30 24.71
N HIS A 413 -16.09 -10.57 24.31
CA HIS A 413 -17.46 -10.72 24.79
C HIS A 413 -18.42 -10.97 23.65
#